data_99f73c50a59a7d31de7ef373bf457beb
#
_entry.id   99f73c50a59a7d31de7ef373bf457beb
#
_cell.length_a   1.000
_cell.length_b   1.000
_cell.length_c   1.000
_cell.angle_alpha   90.00
_cell.angle_beta   90.00
_cell.angle_gamma   90.00
#
_symmetry.space_group_name_H-M   'P 1'
#
loop_
_entity.id
_entity.type
_entity.pdbx_description
1 polymer ?
#
loop_
_entity_poly.entity_id
_entity_poly.type
_entity_poly.pdbx_seq_one_letter_code
_entity_poly.pdbx_strand_id
1 'polypeptide(L)'
;MSDPTIRTALARVSWKRAAWFVLAAIVAFAIVVVLAKWLRTLPAVEAFVDAYPGEAPLPEWAPVGIPGWVGWQHFFNAFLLVMLVRTGLILRSKQRPPAFWTRDNTRRPRTKRAPRRLGISLWLHLWVEALWVLNGVIYVVLLFATGQWVRIVPTDWSIVPSAASVALQYASLEWPTENAWVVYNALQVLSYFAVVFIAAPLAILTGLRLSPVWPPEGRVARLLSERSARALHFPTMLFLLAFTFVHVVLVFSTGVLRNLNAMYAARDADDWVGFAIFALSIGVMAIGWVLARPLLLVAVAEKSGQVRRMPPAPQAPPARSVDGRAGQPRG
;
A
#
# COMPACT_ATOMS: atom_id res chain seq x y z
N MET A 1 -14.11 -8.99 -19.34
CA MET A 1 -12.96 -9.56 -20.07
C MET A 1 -11.71 -9.26 -19.26
N SER A 2 -11.17 -10.27 -18.61
CA SER A 2 -9.95 -10.19 -17.76
C SER A 2 -8.73 -9.99 -18.66
N ASP A 3 -7.84 -9.09 -18.26
CA ASP A 3 -6.58 -8.76 -18.94
C ASP A 3 -5.76 -10.05 -19.18
N PRO A 4 -5.44 -10.41 -20.42
CA PRO A 4 -4.71 -11.62 -20.75
C PRO A 4 -3.31 -11.67 -20.14
N THR A 5 -2.75 -10.54 -19.75
CA THR A 5 -1.39 -10.44 -19.17
C THR A 5 -1.33 -10.88 -17.70
N ILE A 6 -2.41 -10.71 -16.94
CA ILE A 6 -2.50 -11.25 -15.57
C ILE A 6 -2.68 -12.77 -15.62
N ARG A 7 -3.41 -13.30 -16.61
CA ARG A 7 -3.55 -14.75 -16.81
C ARG A 7 -2.23 -15.45 -17.10
N THR A 8 -1.37 -14.87 -17.91
CA THR A 8 -0.07 -15.50 -18.25
C THR A 8 0.96 -15.47 -17.12
N ALA A 9 0.92 -14.46 -16.26
CA ALA A 9 1.77 -14.43 -15.06
C ALA A 9 1.32 -15.43 -13.98
N LEU A 10 0.01 -15.59 -13.80
CA LEU A 10 -0.57 -16.55 -12.85
C LEU A 10 -0.51 -18.01 -13.38
N ALA A 11 -0.52 -18.23 -14.69
CA ALA A 11 -0.45 -19.57 -15.30
C ALA A 11 0.91 -20.27 -15.14
N ARG A 12 1.97 -19.58 -14.68
CA ARG A 12 3.29 -20.18 -14.43
C ARG A 12 3.52 -20.68 -13.00
N VAL A 13 2.65 -20.35 -12.07
CA VAL A 13 2.71 -20.94 -10.73
C VAL A 13 2.01 -22.30 -10.79
N SER A 14 2.76 -23.40 -10.70
CA SER A 14 2.14 -24.71 -10.60
C SER A 14 1.29 -24.75 -9.33
N TRP A 15 0.01 -25.08 -9.45
CA TRP A 15 -0.94 -25.19 -8.32
C TRP A 15 -0.38 -26.03 -7.16
N LYS A 16 0.42 -27.06 -7.48
CA LYS A 16 1.12 -27.88 -6.49
C LYS A 16 2.12 -27.06 -5.66
N ARG A 17 2.94 -26.19 -6.29
CA ARG A 17 3.86 -25.32 -5.54
C ARG A 17 3.09 -24.30 -4.68
N ALA A 18 2.05 -23.69 -5.22
CA ALA A 18 1.22 -22.76 -4.45
C ALA A 18 0.59 -23.46 -3.23
N ALA A 19 0.05 -24.66 -3.40
CA ALA A 19 -0.52 -25.45 -2.29
C ALA A 19 0.53 -25.78 -1.22
N TRP A 20 1.77 -26.18 -1.62
CA TRP A 20 2.86 -26.41 -0.67
C TRP A 20 3.26 -25.15 0.09
N PHE A 21 3.32 -23.97 -0.57
CA PHE A 21 3.58 -22.70 0.12
C PHE A 21 2.48 -22.34 1.11
N VAL A 22 1.22 -22.52 0.74
CA VAL A 22 0.08 -22.28 1.66
C VAL A 22 0.14 -23.23 2.84
N LEU A 23 0.36 -24.52 2.61
CA LEU A 23 0.49 -25.51 3.70
C LEU A 23 1.66 -25.16 4.64
N ALA A 24 2.85 -24.84 4.07
CA ALA A 24 4.01 -24.44 4.86
C ALA A 24 3.73 -23.17 5.69
N ALA A 25 3.01 -22.18 5.12
CA ALA A 25 2.61 -20.96 5.84
C ALA A 25 1.63 -21.28 6.99
N ILE A 26 0.66 -22.16 6.77
CA ILE A 26 -0.28 -22.61 7.82
C ILE A 26 0.47 -23.33 8.95
N VAL A 27 1.37 -24.25 8.60
CA VAL A 27 2.17 -24.99 9.61
C VAL A 27 3.08 -24.02 10.39
N ALA A 28 3.75 -23.09 9.71
CA ALA A 28 4.60 -22.09 10.36
C ALA A 28 3.77 -21.20 11.31
N PHE A 29 2.58 -20.77 10.88
CA PHE A 29 1.67 -19.99 11.71
C PHE A 29 1.23 -20.80 12.96
N ALA A 30 0.83 -22.06 12.79
CA ALA A 30 0.45 -22.94 13.91
C ALA A 30 1.61 -23.11 14.91
N ILE A 31 2.84 -23.29 14.43
CA ILE A 31 4.04 -23.36 15.28
C ILE A 31 4.21 -22.08 16.08
N VAL A 32 4.09 -20.91 15.44
CA VAL A 32 4.20 -19.60 16.10
C VAL A 32 3.16 -19.47 17.21
N VAL A 33 1.90 -19.84 16.93
CA VAL A 33 0.81 -19.78 17.92
C VAL A 33 1.09 -20.71 19.12
N VAL A 34 1.50 -21.95 18.86
CA VAL A 34 1.81 -22.92 19.94
C VAL A 34 2.98 -22.43 20.78
N LEU A 35 4.05 -21.95 20.15
CA LEU A 35 5.21 -21.40 20.87
C LEU A 35 4.85 -20.15 21.67
N ALA A 36 4.06 -19.23 21.12
CA ALA A 36 3.62 -18.05 21.83
C ALA A 36 2.76 -18.39 23.06
N LYS A 37 1.82 -19.35 22.92
CA LYS A 37 1.02 -19.85 24.05
C LYS A 37 1.89 -20.49 25.12
N TRP A 38 2.84 -21.34 24.71
CA TRP A 38 3.77 -21.95 25.64
C TRP A 38 4.66 -20.90 26.35
N LEU A 39 5.22 -19.94 25.62
CA LEU A 39 6.02 -18.85 26.24
C LEU A 39 5.24 -18.11 27.32
N ARG A 40 3.95 -17.83 27.10
CA ARG A 40 3.09 -17.15 28.07
C ARG A 40 2.81 -17.96 29.35
N THR A 41 3.06 -19.26 29.36
CA THR A 41 2.97 -20.09 30.60
C THR A 41 4.22 -19.99 31.47
N LEU A 42 5.28 -19.34 30.97
CA LEU A 42 6.51 -19.18 31.74
C LEU A 42 6.37 -18.02 32.74
N PRO A 43 6.67 -18.21 34.06
CA PRO A 43 6.47 -17.16 35.09
C PRO A 43 7.18 -15.84 34.75
N ALA A 44 8.36 -15.90 34.14
CA ALA A 44 9.09 -14.69 33.76
C ALA A 44 8.41 -13.92 32.62
N VAL A 45 7.75 -14.62 31.70
CA VAL A 45 7.00 -14.01 30.59
C VAL A 45 5.67 -13.47 31.07
N GLU A 46 4.99 -14.18 31.95
CA GLU A 46 3.78 -13.70 32.62
C GLU A 46 4.06 -12.40 33.38
N ALA A 47 5.08 -12.36 34.24
CA ALA A 47 5.51 -11.15 34.93
C ALA A 47 5.90 -10.01 33.97
N PHE A 48 6.47 -10.32 32.81
CA PHE A 48 6.78 -9.33 31.77
C PHE A 48 5.51 -8.75 31.15
N VAL A 49 4.52 -9.59 30.81
CA VAL A 49 3.23 -9.14 30.25
C VAL A 49 2.46 -8.31 31.27
N ASP A 50 2.48 -8.68 32.55
CA ASP A 50 1.86 -7.91 33.64
C ASP A 50 2.54 -6.54 33.85
N ALA A 51 3.88 -6.49 33.77
CA ALA A 51 4.63 -5.24 33.86
C ALA A 51 4.43 -4.31 32.65
N TYR A 52 4.15 -4.89 31.49
CA TYR A 52 3.94 -4.18 30.23
C TYR A 52 2.65 -4.66 29.54
N PRO A 53 1.46 -4.28 30.03
CA PRO A 53 0.19 -4.80 29.55
C PRO A 53 -0.13 -4.44 28.09
N GLY A 54 0.59 -3.45 27.53
CA GLY A 54 0.50 -3.13 26.12
C GLY A 54 -0.14 -1.78 25.81
N GLU A 55 -0.73 -1.12 26.80
CA GLU A 55 -1.25 0.23 26.66
C GLU A 55 -0.14 1.25 26.94
N ALA A 56 -0.03 2.27 26.08
CA ALA A 56 0.79 3.43 26.34
C ALA A 56 -0.12 4.52 26.93
N PRO A 57 0.15 5.00 28.17
CA PRO A 57 -0.67 6.03 28.78
C PRO A 57 -0.63 7.30 27.93
N LEU A 58 -1.81 7.82 27.60
CA LEU A 58 -1.94 9.10 26.92
C LEU A 58 -1.98 10.22 27.98
N PRO A 59 -1.45 11.43 27.67
CA PRO A 59 -1.62 12.58 28.54
C PRO A 59 -3.10 12.95 28.70
N GLU A 60 -3.48 13.53 29.84
CA GLU A 60 -4.88 13.88 30.16
C GLU A 60 -5.56 14.78 29.10
N TRP A 61 -4.78 15.61 28.41
CA TRP A 61 -5.27 16.49 27.35
C TRP A 61 -5.42 15.78 26.00
N ALA A 62 -5.07 14.50 25.87
CA ALA A 62 -5.15 13.78 24.62
C ALA A 62 -6.61 13.73 24.12
N PRO A 63 -6.85 14.01 22.83
CA PRO A 63 -8.19 13.94 22.29
C PRO A 63 -8.71 12.51 22.28
N VAL A 64 -9.93 12.33 22.78
CA VAL A 64 -10.64 11.05 22.73
C VAL A 64 -11.40 10.95 21.42
N GLY A 65 -11.40 9.76 20.85
CA GLY A 65 -12.14 9.46 19.63
C GLY A 65 -11.35 9.70 18.36
N ILE A 66 -11.95 9.25 17.26
CA ILE A 66 -11.41 9.39 15.90
C ILE A 66 -12.28 10.40 15.16
N PRO A 67 -11.82 11.64 14.93
CA PRO A 67 -12.61 12.66 14.26
C PRO A 67 -12.84 12.29 12.78
N GLY A 68 -13.96 12.76 12.22
CA GLY A 68 -14.39 12.41 10.85
C GLY A 68 -13.35 12.72 9.76
N TRP A 69 -12.49 13.74 9.98
CA TRP A 69 -11.40 14.03 9.04
C TRP A 69 -10.37 12.90 8.93
N VAL A 70 -10.14 12.13 10.02
CA VAL A 70 -9.26 10.94 9.97
C VAL A 70 -9.85 9.89 9.04
N GLY A 71 -11.15 9.63 9.12
CA GLY A 71 -11.86 8.70 8.23
C GLY A 71 -11.73 9.07 6.76
N TRP A 72 -11.90 10.36 6.40
CA TRP A 72 -11.67 10.85 5.03
C TRP A 72 -10.22 10.68 4.59
N GLN A 73 -9.26 11.03 5.43
CA GLN A 73 -7.84 10.87 5.14
C GLN A 73 -7.47 9.39 4.98
N HIS A 74 -8.04 8.52 5.80
CA HIS A 74 -7.85 7.07 5.71
C HIS A 74 -8.40 6.52 4.39
N PHE A 75 -9.61 6.91 3.99
CA PHE A 75 -10.19 6.53 2.70
C PHE A 75 -9.31 6.96 1.52
N PHE A 76 -8.92 8.25 1.46
CA PHE A 76 -8.08 8.75 0.37
C PHE A 76 -6.71 8.08 0.35
N ASN A 77 -6.11 7.84 1.52
CA ASN A 77 -4.85 7.12 1.62
C ASN A 77 -4.97 5.69 1.05
N ALA A 78 -6.00 4.94 1.44
CA ALA A 78 -6.25 3.59 0.94
C ALA A 78 -6.51 3.59 -0.58
N PHE A 79 -7.36 4.49 -1.08
CA PHE A 79 -7.67 4.62 -2.51
C PHE A 79 -6.42 4.93 -3.34
N LEU A 80 -5.64 5.93 -2.93
CA LEU A 80 -4.44 6.36 -3.65
C LEU A 80 -3.34 5.30 -3.58
N LEU A 81 -3.17 4.63 -2.43
CA LEU A 81 -2.22 3.52 -2.28
C LEU A 81 -2.55 2.36 -3.24
N VAL A 82 -3.82 1.97 -3.34
CA VAL A 82 -4.26 0.93 -4.28
C VAL A 82 -3.93 1.32 -5.73
N MET A 83 -4.11 2.59 -6.10
CA MET A 83 -3.76 3.09 -7.43
C MET A 83 -2.23 3.12 -7.66
N LEU A 84 -1.45 3.52 -6.66
CA LEU A 84 0.02 3.52 -6.70
C LEU A 84 0.57 2.10 -6.87
N VAL A 85 0.07 1.16 -6.09
CA VAL A 85 0.48 -0.26 -6.19
C VAL A 85 0.16 -0.80 -7.59
N ARG A 86 -1.06 -0.59 -8.09
CA ARG A 86 -1.47 -1.03 -9.43
C ARG A 86 -0.55 -0.48 -10.51
N THR A 87 -0.34 0.83 -10.53
CA THR A 87 0.51 1.47 -11.54
C THR A 87 1.98 1.10 -11.38
N GLY A 88 2.48 0.99 -10.15
CA GLY A 88 3.84 0.53 -9.85
C GLY A 88 4.11 -0.89 -10.35
N LEU A 89 3.18 -1.82 -10.18
CA LEU A 89 3.29 -3.19 -10.71
C LEU A 89 3.31 -3.21 -12.25
N ILE A 90 2.49 -2.37 -12.91
CA ILE A 90 2.52 -2.22 -14.37
C ILE A 90 3.89 -1.70 -14.83
N LEU A 91 4.43 -0.67 -14.18
CA LEU A 91 5.75 -0.13 -14.49
C LEU A 91 6.87 -1.15 -14.29
N ARG A 92 6.77 -1.96 -13.23
CA ARG A 92 7.73 -3.04 -12.97
C ARG A 92 7.69 -4.16 -14.01
N SER A 93 6.54 -4.44 -14.60
CA SER A 93 6.39 -5.49 -15.62
C SER A 93 7.11 -5.17 -16.94
N LYS A 94 7.66 -3.95 -17.09
CA LYS A 94 8.38 -3.46 -18.28
C LYS A 94 7.61 -3.62 -19.60
N GLN A 95 6.28 -3.69 -19.54
CA GLN A 95 5.44 -3.75 -20.73
C GLN A 95 5.51 -2.44 -21.53
N ARG A 96 5.43 -2.56 -22.86
CA ARG A 96 5.38 -1.39 -23.74
C ARG A 96 4.13 -0.56 -23.43
N PRO A 97 4.25 0.73 -23.11
CA PRO A 97 3.09 1.58 -22.85
C PRO A 97 2.18 1.67 -24.09
N PRO A 98 0.86 1.52 -23.92
CA PRO A 98 -0.11 1.62 -25.03
C PRO A 98 -0.24 3.05 -25.56
N ALA A 99 0.13 4.04 -24.79
CA ALA A 99 0.15 5.44 -25.16
C ALA A 99 1.26 6.20 -24.44
N PHE A 100 1.68 7.31 -25.03
CA PHE A 100 2.64 8.24 -24.44
C PHE A 100 2.04 9.62 -24.36
N TRP A 101 2.20 10.24 -23.20
CA TRP A 101 1.85 11.62 -22.95
C TRP A 101 3.09 12.50 -23.04
N THR A 102 2.92 13.71 -23.63
CA THR A 102 3.93 14.76 -23.67
C THR A 102 3.28 16.06 -23.25
N ARG A 103 3.89 16.78 -22.31
CA ARG A 103 3.34 18.03 -21.81
C ARG A 103 3.16 19.07 -22.93
N ASP A 104 2.03 19.75 -22.92
CA ASP A 104 1.82 20.96 -23.71
C ASP A 104 2.50 22.16 -23.02
N ASN A 105 3.67 22.54 -23.52
CA ASN A 105 4.46 23.64 -22.95
C ASN A 105 4.02 25.02 -23.44
N THR A 106 2.98 25.11 -24.27
CA THR A 106 2.35 26.39 -24.66
C THR A 106 1.47 26.92 -23.52
N ARG A 107 1.00 26.04 -22.63
CA ARG A 107 0.15 26.34 -21.47
C ARG A 107 0.99 26.53 -20.19
N ARG A 108 0.50 27.35 -19.25
CA ARG A 108 1.14 27.50 -17.93
C ARG A 108 0.83 26.31 -17.00
N PRO A 109 1.74 25.96 -16.08
CA PRO A 109 3.12 26.43 -15.91
C PRO A 109 4.05 25.87 -16.99
N ARG A 110 4.88 26.71 -17.59
CA ARG A 110 5.87 26.30 -18.60
C ARG A 110 7.10 25.70 -17.95
N THR A 111 7.65 24.62 -18.52
CA THR A 111 8.92 24.06 -18.07
C THR A 111 10.07 24.64 -18.88
N LYS A 112 11.18 24.95 -18.19
CA LYS A 112 12.41 25.49 -18.86
C LYS A 112 13.08 24.47 -19.80
N ARG A 113 12.84 23.16 -19.55
CA ARG A 113 13.38 22.06 -20.37
C ARG A 113 12.36 21.58 -21.37
N ALA A 114 12.83 20.98 -22.47
CA ALA A 114 11.96 20.29 -23.41
C ALA A 114 11.10 19.24 -22.72
N PRO A 115 9.80 19.18 -23.01
CA PRO A 115 8.90 18.22 -22.39
C PRO A 115 9.35 16.79 -22.65
N ARG A 116 9.45 15.99 -21.59
CA ARG A 116 9.74 14.56 -21.70
C ARG A 116 8.49 13.78 -22.08
N ARG A 117 8.70 12.75 -22.90
CA ARG A 117 7.66 11.81 -23.29
C ARG A 117 7.52 10.75 -22.18
N LEU A 118 6.34 10.64 -21.58
CA LEU A 118 6.03 9.71 -20.49
C LEU A 118 5.04 8.63 -20.96
N GLY A 119 5.29 7.38 -20.62
CA GLY A 119 4.26 6.34 -20.77
C GLY A 119 3.03 6.65 -19.94
N ILE A 120 1.82 6.34 -20.45
CA ILE A 120 0.56 6.72 -19.80
C ILE A 120 0.43 6.17 -18.37
N SER A 121 0.98 4.97 -18.10
CA SER A 121 1.01 4.40 -16.75
C SER A 121 1.94 5.15 -15.80
N LEU A 122 3.10 5.64 -16.30
CA LEU A 122 3.99 6.49 -15.51
C LEU A 122 3.36 7.86 -15.24
N TRP A 123 2.69 8.44 -16.25
CA TRP A 123 1.94 9.67 -16.09
C TRP A 123 0.91 9.56 -14.98
N LEU A 124 0.10 8.47 -14.97
CA LEU A 124 -0.88 8.22 -13.91
C LEU A 124 -0.20 8.03 -12.55
N HIS A 125 0.89 7.23 -12.49
CA HIS A 125 1.62 6.98 -11.24
C HIS A 125 2.08 8.29 -10.60
N LEU A 126 2.68 9.19 -11.38
CA LEU A 126 3.15 10.49 -10.88
C LEU A 126 2.01 11.42 -10.41
N TRP A 127 0.86 11.40 -11.10
CA TRP A 127 -0.29 12.19 -10.66
C TRP A 127 -0.91 11.64 -9.37
N VAL A 128 -1.06 10.33 -9.27
CA VAL A 128 -1.55 9.68 -8.03
C VAL A 128 -0.58 9.89 -6.88
N GLU A 129 0.74 9.81 -7.16
CA GLU A 129 1.79 10.14 -6.18
C GLU A 129 1.66 11.57 -5.67
N ALA A 130 1.48 12.55 -6.57
CA ALA A 130 1.30 13.94 -6.18
C ALA A 130 0.06 14.15 -5.29
N LEU A 131 -1.06 13.49 -5.60
CA LEU A 131 -2.26 13.53 -4.77
C LEU A 131 -2.04 12.83 -3.43
N TRP A 132 -1.29 11.72 -3.41
CA TRP A 132 -0.97 11.01 -2.18
C TRP A 132 -0.07 11.82 -1.25
N VAL A 133 0.95 12.50 -1.82
CA VAL A 133 1.80 13.45 -1.07
C VAL A 133 0.97 14.60 -0.51
N LEU A 134 0.08 15.20 -1.31
CA LEU A 134 -0.81 16.27 -0.85
C LEU A 134 -1.71 15.77 0.30
N ASN A 135 -2.32 14.60 0.15
CA ASN A 135 -3.11 13.97 1.21
C ASN A 135 -2.28 13.76 2.48
N GLY A 136 -1.04 13.26 2.36
CA GLY A 136 -0.12 13.07 3.48
C GLY A 136 0.26 14.38 4.18
N VAL A 137 0.52 15.46 3.43
CA VAL A 137 0.79 16.78 4.01
C VAL A 137 -0.42 17.30 4.78
N ILE A 138 -1.63 17.21 4.21
CA ILE A 138 -2.87 17.61 4.88
C ILE A 138 -3.06 16.77 6.16
N TYR A 139 -2.83 15.46 6.07
CA TYR A 139 -2.92 14.57 7.22
C TYR A 139 -1.97 14.98 8.36
N VAL A 140 -0.69 15.20 8.07
CA VAL A 140 0.31 15.59 9.08
C VAL A 140 -0.05 16.95 9.69
N VAL A 141 -0.46 17.93 8.88
CA VAL A 141 -0.90 19.25 9.40
C VAL A 141 -2.08 19.10 10.34
N LEU A 142 -3.13 18.37 9.95
CA LEU A 142 -4.30 18.15 10.79
C LEU A 142 -3.96 17.34 12.05
N LEU A 143 -3.09 16.33 11.92
CA LEU A 143 -2.64 15.50 13.02
C LEU A 143 -2.02 16.33 14.16
N PHE A 144 -1.13 17.27 13.82
CA PHE A 144 -0.50 18.15 14.81
C PHE A 144 -1.42 19.28 15.25
N ALA A 145 -2.19 19.89 14.34
CA ALA A 145 -3.10 20.99 14.67
C ALA A 145 -4.24 20.57 15.61
N THR A 146 -4.68 19.31 15.55
CA THR A 146 -5.77 18.79 16.40
C THR A 146 -5.30 18.03 17.64
N GLY A 147 -3.98 17.90 17.86
CA GLY A 147 -3.44 17.14 18.97
C GLY A 147 -3.51 15.61 18.81
N GLN A 148 -4.07 15.09 17.69
CA GLN A 148 -4.20 13.65 17.45
C GLN A 148 -2.85 12.93 17.29
N TRP A 149 -1.75 13.69 17.11
CA TRP A 149 -0.40 13.15 16.99
C TRP A 149 0.04 12.31 18.19
N VAL A 150 -0.40 12.63 19.40
CA VAL A 150 -0.03 11.90 20.64
C VAL A 150 -0.49 10.43 20.59
N ARG A 151 -1.47 10.12 19.77
CA ARG A 151 -2.02 8.77 19.63
C ARG A 151 -1.17 7.85 18.74
N ILE A 152 -0.28 8.41 17.91
CA ILE A 152 0.53 7.64 16.95
C ILE A 152 2.02 7.96 17.01
N VAL A 153 2.43 8.94 17.83
CA VAL A 153 3.84 9.26 18.05
C VAL A 153 4.25 8.73 19.42
N PRO A 154 5.22 7.82 19.51
CA PRO A 154 5.70 7.33 20.79
C PRO A 154 6.38 8.43 21.58
N THR A 155 5.95 8.65 22.82
CA THR A 155 6.46 9.69 23.72
C THR A 155 7.23 9.13 24.92
N ASP A 156 7.17 7.82 25.13
CA ASP A 156 7.83 7.13 26.23
C ASP A 156 8.52 5.84 25.76
N TRP A 157 9.66 5.51 26.35
CA TRP A 157 10.43 4.31 25.99
C TRP A 157 9.79 2.99 26.42
N SER A 158 8.88 3.01 27.39
CA SER A 158 8.10 1.84 27.81
C SER A 158 7.25 1.27 26.67
N ILE A 159 6.99 2.06 25.62
CA ILE A 159 6.26 1.61 24.44
C ILE A 159 6.95 0.43 23.74
N VAL A 160 8.28 0.34 23.82
CA VAL A 160 9.01 -0.75 23.13
C VAL A 160 8.75 -2.10 23.79
N PRO A 161 8.98 -2.28 25.12
CA PRO A 161 8.60 -3.53 25.78
C PRO A 161 7.09 -3.79 25.76
N SER A 162 6.24 -2.76 25.87
CA SER A 162 4.79 -2.90 25.70
C SER A 162 4.41 -3.43 24.32
N ALA A 163 5.06 -2.95 23.26
CA ALA A 163 4.80 -3.47 21.90
C ALA A 163 5.25 -4.94 21.75
N ALA A 164 6.35 -5.34 22.41
CA ALA A 164 6.77 -6.76 22.41
C ALA A 164 5.75 -7.64 23.14
N SER A 165 5.20 -7.17 24.25
CA SER A 165 4.12 -7.85 24.99
C SER A 165 2.87 -8.02 24.09
N VAL A 166 2.41 -6.95 23.45
CA VAL A 166 1.27 -6.99 22.51
C VAL A 166 1.52 -7.94 21.34
N ALA A 167 2.74 -7.93 20.78
CA ALA A 167 3.11 -8.84 19.70
C ALA A 167 2.99 -10.31 20.14
N LEU A 168 3.41 -10.63 21.37
CA LEU A 168 3.25 -11.97 21.96
C LEU A 168 1.77 -12.32 22.17
N GLN A 169 0.96 -11.38 22.64
CA GLN A 169 -0.48 -11.55 22.81
C GLN A 169 -1.16 -11.83 21.46
N TYR A 170 -0.86 -11.06 20.43
CA TYR A 170 -1.36 -11.31 19.06
C TYR A 170 -0.89 -12.67 18.52
N ALA A 171 0.39 -13.02 18.71
CA ALA A 171 0.93 -14.30 18.27
C ALA A 171 0.28 -15.50 18.98
N SER A 172 -0.17 -15.34 20.22
CA SER A 172 -0.88 -16.39 20.98
C SER A 172 -2.38 -16.46 20.67
N LEU A 173 -2.91 -15.58 19.81
CA LEU A 173 -4.33 -15.40 19.49
C LEU A 173 -5.17 -14.99 20.72
N GLU A 174 -4.56 -14.39 21.70
CA GLU A 174 -5.21 -13.80 22.87
C GLU A 174 -5.11 -12.29 22.76
N TRP A 175 -6.07 -11.71 22.02
CA TRP A 175 -6.06 -10.31 21.64
C TRP A 175 -6.22 -9.40 22.85
N PRO A 176 -5.45 -8.31 22.95
CA PRO A 176 -5.74 -7.25 23.90
C PRO A 176 -7.16 -6.70 23.65
N THR A 177 -7.91 -6.45 24.70
CA THR A 177 -9.31 -5.97 24.64
C THR A 177 -9.42 -4.43 24.59
N GLU A 178 -8.48 -3.76 23.95
CA GLU A 178 -8.43 -2.30 23.90
C GLU A 178 -9.57 -1.71 23.08
N ASN A 179 -9.93 -0.49 23.44
CA ASN A 179 -10.84 0.32 22.67
C ASN A 179 -10.05 1.33 21.81
N ALA A 180 -9.91 1.07 20.52
CA ALA A 180 -9.23 1.97 19.59
C ALA A 180 -9.86 3.37 19.51
N TRP A 181 -11.09 3.56 20.00
CA TRP A 181 -11.70 4.88 20.17
C TRP A 181 -10.98 5.71 21.23
N VAL A 182 -10.55 5.07 22.32
CA VAL A 182 -9.88 5.72 23.44
C VAL A 182 -8.37 5.71 23.26
N VAL A 183 -7.76 4.55 23.06
CA VAL A 183 -6.30 4.38 23.01
C VAL A 183 -5.92 3.33 21.96
N TYR A 184 -4.76 3.50 21.36
CA TYR A 184 -4.12 2.45 20.56
C TYR A 184 -3.10 1.70 21.42
N ASN A 185 -2.99 0.39 21.21
CA ASN A 185 -1.93 -0.35 21.87
C ASN A 185 -0.53 0.03 21.34
N ALA A 186 0.50 -0.31 22.11
CA ALA A 186 1.87 0.07 21.84
C ALA A 186 2.37 -0.41 20.46
N LEU A 187 1.95 -1.61 20.02
CA LEU A 187 2.32 -2.15 18.71
C LEU A 187 1.63 -1.37 17.58
N GLN A 188 0.36 -0.96 17.76
CA GLN A 188 -0.34 -0.09 16.82
C GLN A 188 0.34 1.29 16.73
N VAL A 189 0.69 1.92 17.85
CA VAL A 189 1.38 3.22 17.89
C VAL A 189 2.70 3.13 17.12
N LEU A 190 3.57 2.15 17.40
CA LEU A 190 4.84 1.99 16.69
C LEU A 190 4.65 1.69 15.20
N SER A 191 3.65 0.87 14.86
CA SER A 191 3.35 0.53 13.47
C SER A 191 2.85 1.75 12.68
N TYR A 192 1.95 2.55 13.25
CA TYR A 192 1.44 3.77 12.62
C TYR A 192 2.53 4.83 12.51
N PHE A 193 3.38 4.98 13.54
CA PHE A 193 4.56 5.84 13.46
C PHE A 193 5.49 5.41 12.31
N ALA A 194 5.82 4.13 12.23
CA ALA A 194 6.67 3.60 11.17
C ALA A 194 6.09 3.82 9.77
N VAL A 195 4.77 3.65 9.60
CA VAL A 195 4.09 3.88 8.31
C VAL A 195 4.10 5.35 7.94
N VAL A 196 3.69 6.24 8.86
CA VAL A 196 3.48 7.67 8.57
C VAL A 196 4.80 8.43 8.48
N PHE A 197 5.74 8.18 9.39
CA PHE A 197 6.95 9.00 9.53
C PHE A 197 8.22 8.36 8.97
N ILE A 198 8.19 7.09 8.61
CA ILE A 198 9.35 6.40 8.02
C ILE A 198 9.03 5.87 6.62
N ALA A 199 8.06 4.96 6.48
CA ALA A 199 7.83 4.27 5.22
C ALA A 199 7.24 5.20 4.14
N ALA A 200 6.26 6.05 4.48
CA ALA A 200 5.68 7.00 3.53
C ALA A 200 6.71 8.03 3.04
N PRO A 201 7.49 8.73 3.91
CA PRO A 201 8.57 9.61 3.46
C PRO A 201 9.63 8.88 2.61
N LEU A 202 9.99 7.64 2.97
CA LEU A 202 10.94 6.84 2.19
C LEU A 202 10.40 6.50 0.79
N ALA A 203 9.12 6.13 0.69
CA ALA A 203 8.45 5.89 -0.58
C ALA A 203 8.46 7.15 -1.46
N ILE A 204 8.13 8.31 -0.88
CA ILE A 204 8.13 9.61 -1.55
C ILE A 204 9.53 9.97 -2.04
N LEU A 205 10.53 9.93 -1.17
CA LEU A 205 11.91 10.31 -1.52
C LEU A 205 12.48 9.41 -2.63
N THR A 206 12.26 8.11 -2.53
CA THR A 206 12.73 7.16 -3.54
C THR A 206 11.93 7.28 -4.84
N GLY A 207 10.61 7.52 -4.78
CA GLY A 207 9.76 7.79 -5.93
C GLY A 207 10.18 9.06 -6.67
N LEU A 208 10.36 10.16 -5.95
CA LEU A 208 10.87 11.42 -6.51
C LEU A 208 12.22 11.24 -7.19
N ARG A 209 13.15 10.48 -6.56
CA ARG A 209 14.46 10.18 -7.17
C ARG A 209 14.35 9.44 -8.50
N LEU A 210 13.39 8.54 -8.61
CA LEU A 210 13.13 7.75 -9.82
C LEU A 210 12.27 8.48 -10.85
N SER A 211 11.72 9.63 -10.50
CA SER A 211 10.83 10.41 -11.35
C SER A 211 11.60 11.32 -12.32
N PRO A 212 10.97 11.74 -13.44
CA PRO A 212 11.57 12.73 -14.36
C PRO A 212 11.72 14.12 -13.74
N VAL A 213 11.13 14.38 -12.57
CA VAL A 213 11.17 15.68 -11.87
C VAL A 213 12.51 15.87 -11.15
N TRP A 214 13.18 14.77 -10.78
CA TRP A 214 14.47 14.85 -10.08
C TRP A 214 15.53 15.55 -10.92
N PRO A 215 16.28 16.51 -10.35
CA PRO A 215 17.32 17.20 -11.08
C PRO A 215 18.45 16.22 -11.49
N PRO A 216 18.93 16.25 -12.74
CA PRO A 216 19.99 15.34 -13.19
C PRO A 216 21.36 15.68 -12.60
N GLU A 217 21.57 16.93 -12.18
CA GLU A 217 22.86 17.48 -11.73
C GLU A 217 22.70 18.32 -10.46
N GLY A 218 23.83 18.60 -9.80
CA GLY A 218 23.89 19.45 -8.61
C GLY A 218 23.92 18.66 -7.28
N ARG A 219 23.85 19.40 -6.17
CA ARG A 219 23.92 18.81 -4.81
C ARG A 219 22.76 17.85 -4.54
N VAL A 220 21.54 18.21 -4.94
CA VAL A 220 20.33 17.39 -4.76
C VAL A 220 20.43 16.08 -5.55
N ALA A 221 21.02 16.12 -6.75
CA ALA A 221 21.20 14.91 -7.56
C ALA A 221 22.08 13.84 -6.87
N ARG A 222 23.00 14.29 -5.99
CA ARG A 222 23.95 13.43 -5.28
C ARG A 222 23.44 12.90 -3.93
N LEU A 223 22.36 13.44 -3.38
CA LEU A 223 21.82 13.03 -2.09
C LEU A 223 21.39 11.55 -2.04
N LEU A 224 20.83 11.05 -3.13
CA LEU A 224 20.36 9.67 -3.22
C LEU A 224 20.72 9.07 -4.58
N SER A 225 21.46 7.98 -4.60
CA SER A 225 21.79 7.29 -5.85
C SER A 225 20.52 6.63 -6.45
N GLU A 226 20.46 6.56 -7.80
CA GLU A 226 19.35 5.88 -8.47
C GLU A 226 19.29 4.38 -8.12
N ARG A 227 20.46 3.77 -7.92
CA ARG A 227 20.59 2.36 -7.49
C ARG A 227 19.97 2.17 -6.11
N SER A 228 20.29 3.03 -5.15
CA SER A 228 19.71 2.96 -3.79
C SER A 228 18.21 3.23 -3.81
N ALA A 229 17.76 4.23 -4.59
CA ALA A 229 16.33 4.49 -4.73
C ALA A 229 15.57 3.29 -5.30
N ARG A 230 16.08 2.62 -6.34
CA ARG A 230 15.49 1.39 -6.89
C ARG A 230 15.49 0.23 -5.90
N ALA A 231 16.57 0.09 -5.12
CA ALA A 231 16.69 -0.96 -4.11
C ALA A 231 15.73 -0.79 -2.94
N LEU A 232 15.36 0.46 -2.61
CA LEU A 232 14.48 0.76 -1.46
C LEU A 232 13.01 0.93 -1.85
N HIS A 233 12.70 1.50 -3.01
CA HIS A 233 11.32 1.85 -3.38
C HIS A 233 10.37 0.63 -3.41
N PHE A 234 10.79 -0.45 -4.05
CA PHE A 234 9.96 -1.66 -4.14
C PHE A 234 9.81 -2.40 -2.80
N PRO A 235 10.87 -2.65 -2.00
CA PRO A 235 10.70 -3.19 -0.65
C PRO A 235 9.82 -2.33 0.26
N THR A 236 9.89 -1.00 0.16
CA THR A 236 9.00 -0.11 0.91
C THR A 236 7.54 -0.31 0.50
N MET A 237 7.26 -0.47 -0.80
CA MET A 237 5.90 -0.84 -1.25
C MET A 237 5.45 -2.20 -0.68
N LEU A 238 6.34 -3.20 -0.66
CA LEU A 238 6.02 -4.51 -0.06
C LEU A 238 5.74 -4.42 1.44
N PHE A 239 6.50 -3.59 2.17
CA PHE A 239 6.25 -3.32 3.57
C PHE A 239 4.86 -2.70 3.79
N LEU A 240 4.51 -1.67 2.99
CA LEU A 240 3.18 -1.04 3.08
C LEU A 240 2.05 -2.02 2.74
N LEU A 241 2.25 -2.93 1.78
CA LEU A 241 1.28 -3.98 1.46
C LEU A 241 1.15 -5.01 2.58
N ALA A 242 2.28 -5.45 3.17
CA ALA A 242 2.27 -6.38 4.30
C ALA A 242 1.58 -5.76 5.52
N PHE A 243 1.91 -4.50 5.83
CA PHE A 243 1.23 -3.74 6.87
C PHE A 243 -0.28 -3.66 6.61
N THR A 244 -0.70 -3.27 5.39
CA THR A 244 -2.12 -3.18 5.03
C THR A 244 -2.83 -4.52 5.19
N PHE A 245 -2.21 -5.61 4.76
CA PHE A 245 -2.78 -6.95 4.91
C PHE A 245 -2.99 -7.31 6.38
N VAL A 246 -1.95 -7.18 7.22
CA VAL A 246 -2.04 -7.48 8.67
C VAL A 246 -3.07 -6.55 9.32
N HIS A 247 -3.05 -5.25 9.01
CA HIS A 247 -4.00 -4.26 9.52
C HIS A 247 -5.45 -4.66 9.21
N VAL A 248 -5.76 -5.01 7.97
CA VAL A 248 -7.11 -5.44 7.58
C VAL A 248 -7.52 -6.71 8.33
N VAL A 249 -6.62 -7.71 8.41
CA VAL A 249 -6.90 -8.96 9.16
C VAL A 249 -7.23 -8.64 10.62
N LEU A 250 -6.44 -7.79 11.28
CA LEU A 250 -6.67 -7.41 12.67
C LEU A 250 -7.99 -6.64 12.84
N VAL A 251 -8.30 -5.66 12.00
CA VAL A 251 -9.57 -4.91 12.05
C VAL A 251 -10.77 -5.85 12.00
N PHE A 252 -10.73 -6.90 11.16
CA PHE A 252 -11.82 -7.86 11.04
C PHE A 252 -11.86 -8.89 12.18
N SER A 253 -10.71 -9.21 12.78
CA SER A 253 -10.59 -10.21 13.85
C SER A 253 -10.85 -9.66 15.24
N THR A 254 -10.65 -8.34 15.47
CA THR A 254 -10.71 -7.72 16.80
C THR A 254 -11.99 -6.90 17.06
N GLY A 255 -13.02 -7.07 16.24
CA GLY A 255 -14.31 -6.38 16.40
C GLY A 255 -14.64 -5.49 15.20
N VAL A 256 -14.97 -6.12 14.08
CA VAL A 256 -15.16 -5.46 12.77
C VAL A 256 -16.15 -4.30 12.81
N LEU A 257 -17.32 -4.45 13.45
CA LEU A 257 -18.35 -3.40 13.46
C LEU A 257 -17.86 -2.17 14.21
N ARG A 258 -17.31 -2.34 15.41
CA ARG A 258 -16.78 -1.26 16.22
C ARG A 258 -15.62 -0.55 15.55
N ASN A 259 -14.65 -1.30 15.01
CA ASN A 259 -13.48 -0.73 14.32
C ASN A 259 -13.89 0.06 13.07
N LEU A 260 -14.86 -0.45 12.30
CA LEU A 260 -15.35 0.27 11.11
C LEU A 260 -16.21 1.48 11.47
N ASN A 261 -17.02 1.42 12.55
CA ASN A 261 -17.73 2.60 13.05
C ASN A 261 -16.75 3.69 13.52
N ALA A 262 -15.72 3.33 14.27
CA ALA A 262 -14.73 4.28 14.74
C ALA A 262 -14.03 4.99 13.56
N MET A 263 -13.60 4.24 12.53
CA MET A 263 -12.83 4.80 11.42
C MET A 263 -13.70 5.45 10.34
N TYR A 264 -14.81 4.84 9.93
CA TYR A 264 -15.61 5.29 8.78
C TYR A 264 -16.83 6.14 9.16
N ALA A 265 -17.37 5.97 10.38
CA ALA A 265 -18.52 6.71 10.86
C ALA A 265 -18.18 7.72 11.97
N ALA A 266 -16.93 7.77 12.45
CA ALA A 266 -16.47 8.63 13.56
C ALA A 266 -17.35 8.46 14.82
N ARG A 267 -17.66 7.22 15.21
CA ARG A 267 -18.55 6.87 16.33
C ARG A 267 -17.98 5.69 17.13
N ASP A 268 -18.13 5.71 18.44
CA ASP A 268 -17.95 4.53 19.29
C ASP A 268 -19.30 3.77 19.38
N ALA A 269 -19.53 2.90 18.42
CA ALA A 269 -20.75 2.12 18.29
C ALA A 269 -20.47 0.75 17.68
N ASP A 270 -21.35 -0.21 17.97
CA ASP A 270 -21.26 -1.58 17.43
C ASP A 270 -22.51 -1.87 16.59
N ASP A 271 -22.61 -1.18 15.45
CA ASP A 271 -23.69 -1.33 14.48
C ASP A 271 -23.16 -1.35 13.03
N TRP A 272 -24.04 -1.52 12.05
CA TRP A 272 -23.69 -1.72 10.65
C TRP A 272 -23.37 -0.42 9.87
N VAL A 273 -23.45 0.76 10.47
CA VAL A 273 -23.28 2.04 9.74
C VAL A 273 -21.86 2.17 9.21
N GLY A 274 -20.83 1.94 10.05
CA GLY A 274 -19.44 1.98 9.63
C GLY A 274 -19.11 0.93 8.56
N PHE A 275 -19.70 -0.27 8.67
CA PHE A 275 -19.55 -1.31 7.67
C PHE A 275 -20.16 -0.91 6.31
N ALA A 276 -21.34 -0.29 6.30
CA ALA A 276 -21.98 0.18 5.08
C ALA A 276 -21.14 1.26 4.37
N ILE A 277 -20.57 2.20 5.12
CA ILE A 277 -19.68 3.24 4.56
C ILE A 277 -18.37 2.60 4.03
N PHE A 278 -17.81 1.65 4.76
CA PHE A 278 -16.66 0.88 4.29
C PHE A 278 -16.95 0.12 2.99
N ALA A 279 -18.08 -0.60 2.91
CA ALA A 279 -18.48 -1.31 1.70
C ALA A 279 -18.66 -0.36 0.49
N LEU A 280 -19.26 0.81 0.71
CA LEU A 280 -19.35 1.86 -0.29
C LEU A 280 -17.96 2.34 -0.74
N SER A 281 -17.04 2.54 0.20
CA SER A 281 -15.66 2.95 -0.10
C SER A 281 -14.92 1.91 -0.95
N ILE A 282 -15.10 0.63 -0.68
CA ILE A 282 -14.57 -0.47 -1.52
C ILE A 282 -15.18 -0.41 -2.93
N GLY A 283 -16.49 -0.15 -3.04
CA GLY A 283 -17.15 0.06 -4.34
C GLY A 283 -16.52 1.20 -5.13
N VAL A 284 -16.29 2.34 -4.50
CA VAL A 284 -15.61 3.50 -5.13
C VAL A 284 -14.18 3.14 -5.54
N MET A 285 -13.43 2.42 -4.72
CA MET A 285 -12.07 1.95 -5.07
C MET A 285 -12.11 1.00 -6.27
N ALA A 286 -13.08 0.09 -6.33
CA ALA A 286 -13.24 -0.84 -7.46
C ALA A 286 -13.59 -0.07 -8.76
N ILE A 287 -14.47 0.92 -8.70
CA ILE A 287 -14.78 1.81 -9.82
C ILE A 287 -13.50 2.53 -10.28
N GLY A 288 -12.77 3.16 -9.37
CA GLY A 288 -11.50 3.82 -9.67
C GLY A 288 -10.50 2.88 -10.34
N TRP A 289 -10.37 1.66 -9.84
CA TRP A 289 -9.54 0.62 -10.45
C TRP A 289 -9.94 0.30 -11.89
N VAL A 290 -11.24 0.19 -12.16
CA VAL A 290 -11.76 -0.08 -13.52
C VAL A 290 -11.56 1.13 -14.43
N LEU A 291 -11.82 2.35 -13.95
CA LEU A 291 -11.67 3.57 -14.73
C LEU A 291 -10.19 3.91 -15.03
N ALA A 292 -9.25 3.46 -14.22
CA ALA A 292 -7.81 3.65 -14.46
C ALA A 292 -7.26 2.77 -15.61
N ARG A 293 -8.05 2.50 -16.65
CA ARG A 293 -7.63 1.80 -17.88
C ARG A 293 -7.04 2.79 -18.90
N PRO A 294 -6.07 2.36 -19.71
CA PRO A 294 -5.40 3.25 -20.67
C PRO A 294 -6.33 4.04 -21.59
N LEU A 295 -7.43 3.44 -22.02
CA LEU A 295 -8.40 4.09 -22.94
C LEU A 295 -9.08 5.31 -22.30
N LEU A 296 -9.46 5.21 -21.01
CA LEU A 296 -10.11 6.31 -20.29
C LEU A 296 -9.07 7.34 -19.82
N LEU A 297 -7.88 6.88 -19.45
CA LEU A 297 -6.78 7.76 -19.04
C LEU A 297 -6.29 8.67 -20.16
N VAL A 298 -6.35 8.22 -21.42
CA VAL A 298 -5.98 9.02 -22.59
C VAL A 298 -6.85 10.28 -22.65
N ALA A 299 -8.17 10.17 -22.52
CA ALA A 299 -9.08 11.31 -22.59
C ALA A 299 -8.80 12.36 -21.48
N VAL A 300 -8.41 11.91 -20.29
CA VAL A 300 -8.03 12.80 -19.18
C VAL A 300 -6.65 13.43 -19.43
N ALA A 301 -5.70 12.64 -19.89
CA ALA A 301 -4.32 13.09 -20.14
C ALA A 301 -4.24 14.11 -21.28
N GLU A 302 -5.10 14.01 -22.30
CA GLU A 302 -5.20 14.97 -23.42
C GLU A 302 -5.58 16.39 -22.96
N LYS A 303 -6.23 16.54 -21.79
CA LYS A 303 -6.52 17.86 -21.22
C LYS A 303 -5.27 18.61 -20.73
N SER A 304 -4.17 17.88 -20.43
CA SER A 304 -2.93 18.44 -19.88
C SER A 304 -1.74 18.36 -20.83
N GLY A 305 -1.89 17.73 -22.01
CA GLY A 305 -0.80 17.57 -22.98
C GLY A 305 -1.25 16.78 -24.21
N GLN A 306 -0.28 16.45 -25.05
CA GLN A 306 -0.51 15.66 -26.26
C GLN A 306 -0.34 14.18 -25.96
N VAL A 307 -1.29 13.35 -26.40
CA VAL A 307 -1.21 11.89 -26.23
C VAL A 307 -1.07 11.21 -27.58
N ARG A 308 0.01 10.44 -27.74
CA ARG A 308 0.24 9.60 -28.92
C ARG A 308 -0.02 8.13 -28.56
N ARG A 309 -1.05 7.54 -29.15
CA ARG A 309 -1.33 6.10 -29.04
C ARG A 309 -0.29 5.30 -29.84
N MET A 310 0.08 4.15 -29.32
CA MET A 310 0.96 3.22 -30.02
C MET A 310 0.09 2.16 -30.74
N PRO A 311 0.43 1.80 -31.99
CA PRO A 311 -0.23 0.70 -32.64
C PRO A 311 -0.03 -0.60 -31.84
N PRO A 312 -0.98 -1.55 -31.91
CA PRO A 312 -0.80 -2.89 -31.33
C PRO A 312 0.53 -3.48 -31.80
N ALA A 313 1.15 -4.28 -30.93
CA ALA A 313 2.34 -5.02 -31.36
C ALA A 313 1.98 -5.91 -32.56
N PRO A 314 2.84 -6.01 -33.59
CA PRO A 314 2.62 -6.94 -34.67
C PRO A 314 2.34 -8.34 -34.10
N GLN A 315 1.24 -8.96 -34.52
CA GLN A 315 0.98 -10.35 -34.16
C GLN A 315 2.14 -11.19 -34.74
N ALA A 316 2.73 -12.05 -33.90
CA ALA A 316 3.70 -13.00 -34.39
C ALA A 316 3.05 -13.78 -35.58
N PRO A 317 3.73 -13.90 -36.70
CA PRO A 317 3.19 -14.69 -37.80
C PRO A 317 2.82 -16.08 -37.27
N PRO A 318 1.69 -16.65 -37.71
CA PRO A 318 1.30 -18.00 -37.30
C PRO A 318 2.48 -18.94 -37.57
N ALA A 319 2.81 -19.77 -36.58
CA ALA A 319 3.86 -20.75 -36.72
C ALA A 319 3.58 -21.52 -38.03
N ARG A 320 4.52 -21.45 -38.99
CA ARG A 320 4.42 -22.24 -40.19
C ARG A 320 4.31 -23.68 -39.75
N SER A 321 3.17 -24.32 -40.07
CA SER A 321 3.04 -25.75 -39.98
C SER A 321 4.12 -26.34 -40.86
N VAL A 322 5.09 -27.00 -40.24
CA VAL A 322 6.04 -27.83 -40.97
C VAL A 322 5.22 -29.06 -41.43
N ASP A 323 4.56 -28.91 -42.57
CA ASP A 323 3.96 -30.04 -43.25
C ASP A 323 5.10 -31.01 -43.64
N GLY A 324 5.17 -32.08 -42.84
CA GLY A 324 6.06 -33.19 -43.06
C GLY A 324 5.69 -33.91 -44.37
N ARG A 325 6.17 -33.39 -45.48
CA ARG A 325 6.30 -34.24 -46.68
C ARG A 325 7.53 -35.14 -46.44
N ALA A 326 7.27 -36.26 -45.79
CA ALA A 326 8.16 -37.42 -45.84
C ALA A 326 8.31 -37.83 -47.33
N GLY A 327 9.54 -37.71 -47.81
CA GLY A 327 9.90 -38.20 -49.15
C GLY A 327 9.55 -39.66 -49.31
N GLN A 328 8.75 -39.98 -50.30
CA GLN A 328 8.63 -41.34 -50.82
C GLN A 328 9.95 -41.75 -51.50
N PRO A 329 10.53 -42.89 -51.17
CA PRO A 329 11.65 -43.45 -51.94
C PRO A 329 11.11 -43.94 -53.27
N ARG A 330 11.70 -43.46 -54.35
CA ARG A 330 11.52 -44.06 -55.67
C ARG A 330 12.36 -45.32 -55.71
N GLY A 331 11.67 -46.47 -55.88
CA GLY A 331 12.25 -47.73 -56.33
C GLY A 331 12.47 -47.73 -57.85
#